data_97d6fdea9ecf4ed0e4d5b463d6d6b273
#
_entry.id   97d6fdea9ecf4ed0e4d5b463d6d6b273
#
_cell.length_a   1.000
_cell.length_b   1.000
_cell.length_c   1.000
_cell.angle_alpha   90.00
_cell.angle_beta   90.00
_cell.angle_gamma   90.00
#
_symmetry.space_group_name_H-M   'P 1'
#
loop_
_entity.id
_entity.type
_entity.pdbx_description
1 polymer ?
#
loop_
_entity_poly.entity_id
_entity_poly.type
_entity_poly.pdbx_seq_one_letter_code
_entity_poly.pdbx_strand_id
1 'polypeptide(L)'
;MTKALIVVDVQPTFCESGELGVAGGNAVAERIADYVNAHRSEYAYIATTQDWHIEPGAHWSAEPDFVDTWPKHGAAGTLNAELHPAIKALNIEHHFKKGQYSAAYSGFEGIEDNTDRIQTREEVEAEQSAGKTLPKALKAA
;
A
#
# COMPACT_ATOMS: atom_id res chain seq x y z
N MET A 1 -0.77 18.25 20.04
CA MET A 1 0.09 17.82 18.90
C MET A 1 -0.75 17.03 17.92
N THR A 2 -0.66 17.36 16.65
CA THR A 2 -1.35 16.64 15.59
C THR A 2 -0.64 15.32 15.28
N LYS A 3 -1.39 14.23 15.21
CA LYS A 3 -0.85 12.91 14.90
C LYS A 3 -1.45 12.36 13.62
N ALA A 4 -0.64 11.66 12.86
CA ALA A 4 -1.08 10.87 11.71
C ALA A 4 -0.76 9.40 11.95
N LEU A 5 -1.61 8.51 11.47
CA LEU A 5 -1.41 7.08 11.52
C LEU A 5 -1.31 6.55 10.09
N ILE A 6 -0.27 5.78 9.82
CA ILE A 6 -0.08 5.14 8.52
C ILE A 6 -0.11 3.64 8.70
N VAL A 7 -1.03 2.98 8.02
CA VAL A 7 -1.16 1.51 7.99
C VAL A 7 -0.41 1.02 6.75
N VAL A 8 0.73 0.37 6.97
CA VAL A 8 1.70 0.10 5.92
C VAL A 8 1.53 -1.30 5.34
N ASP A 9 1.14 -1.38 4.06
CA ASP A 9 1.20 -2.58 3.23
C ASP A 9 0.49 -3.81 3.82
N VAL A 10 -0.67 -3.61 4.43
CA VAL A 10 -1.46 -4.72 4.98
C VAL A 10 -2.33 -5.29 3.87
N GLN A 11 -1.76 -6.25 3.16
CA GLN A 11 -2.34 -6.83 1.94
C GLN A 11 -2.21 -8.35 1.99
N PRO A 12 -3.17 -9.10 1.42
CA PRO A 12 -3.06 -10.56 1.38
C PRO A 12 -1.76 -11.08 0.75
N THR A 13 -1.17 -10.33 -0.20
CA THR A 13 0.11 -10.70 -0.82
C THR A 13 1.23 -10.91 0.21
N PHE A 14 1.17 -10.20 1.36
CA PHE A 14 2.15 -10.29 2.44
C PHE A 14 1.67 -11.08 3.65
N CYS A 15 0.48 -11.63 3.60
CA CYS A 15 -0.07 -12.47 4.67
C CYS A 15 0.10 -13.95 4.33
N GLU A 16 -0.30 -14.83 5.24
CA GLU A 16 -0.21 -16.27 5.01
C GLU A 16 -0.88 -16.64 3.69
N SER A 17 -0.26 -17.51 2.92
CA SER A 17 -0.68 -17.95 1.58
C SER A 17 -0.53 -16.90 0.48
N GLY A 18 -0.02 -15.72 0.78
CA GLY A 18 0.31 -14.71 -0.24
C GLY A 18 1.65 -15.01 -0.92
N GLU A 19 1.90 -14.32 -2.02
CA GLU A 19 3.10 -14.51 -2.84
C GLU A 19 4.39 -14.19 -2.07
N LEU A 20 4.35 -13.24 -1.16
CA LEU A 20 5.44 -12.90 -0.24
C LEU A 20 4.95 -12.97 1.20
N GLY A 21 4.27 -14.06 1.55
CA GLY A 21 3.60 -14.21 2.84
C GLY A 21 4.55 -14.23 4.03
N VAL A 22 4.10 -13.59 5.10
CA VAL A 22 4.78 -13.57 6.39
C VAL A 22 3.89 -14.28 7.41
N ALA A 23 4.49 -15.18 8.18
CA ALA A 23 3.76 -15.85 9.25
C ALA A 23 3.24 -14.83 10.27
N GLY A 24 1.98 -14.93 10.61
CA GLY A 24 1.34 -14.00 11.53
C GLY A 24 0.75 -12.74 10.86
N GLY A 25 0.85 -12.61 9.54
CA GLY A 25 0.37 -11.44 8.83
C GLY A 25 -1.13 -11.20 9.01
N ASN A 26 -1.95 -12.24 8.93
CA ASN A 26 -3.38 -12.11 9.17
C ASN A 26 -3.70 -11.66 10.60
N ALA A 27 -2.98 -12.19 11.59
CA ALA A 27 -3.16 -11.81 12.98
C ALA A 27 -2.77 -10.34 13.22
N VAL A 28 -1.71 -9.87 12.55
CA VAL A 28 -1.32 -8.45 12.61
C VAL A 28 -2.41 -7.57 12.01
N ALA A 29 -2.99 -7.96 10.87
CA ALA A 29 -4.09 -7.20 10.26
C ALA A 29 -5.26 -7.03 11.22
N GLU A 30 -5.63 -8.09 11.92
CA GLU A 30 -6.70 -8.05 12.92
C GLU A 30 -6.37 -7.11 14.09
N ARG A 31 -5.13 -7.18 14.61
CA ARG A 31 -4.69 -6.32 15.70
C ARG A 31 -4.66 -4.85 15.28
N ILE A 32 -4.23 -4.56 14.05
CA ILE A 32 -4.24 -3.20 13.51
C ILE A 32 -5.68 -2.69 13.43
N ALA A 33 -6.60 -3.50 12.94
CA ALA A 33 -8.01 -3.13 12.86
C ALA A 33 -8.59 -2.80 14.25
N ASP A 34 -8.30 -3.63 15.24
CA ASP A 34 -8.73 -3.39 16.62
C ASP A 34 -8.13 -2.08 17.16
N TYR A 35 -6.84 -1.86 16.92
CA TYR A 35 -6.17 -0.64 17.34
C TYR A 35 -6.80 0.60 16.72
N VAL A 36 -7.00 0.59 15.41
CA VAL A 36 -7.58 1.74 14.70
C VAL A 36 -8.99 2.03 15.21
N ASN A 37 -9.80 1.01 15.39
CA ASN A 37 -11.16 1.19 15.92
C ASN A 37 -11.15 1.81 17.32
N ALA A 38 -10.20 1.41 18.17
CA ALA A 38 -10.10 1.92 19.54
C ALA A 38 -9.51 3.33 19.62
N HIS A 39 -8.67 3.73 18.66
CA HIS A 39 -7.86 4.94 18.77
C HIS A 39 -8.06 5.94 17.62
N ARG A 40 -9.02 5.70 16.76
CA ARG A 40 -9.23 6.54 15.55
C ARG A 40 -9.30 8.03 15.88
N SER A 41 -9.98 8.38 16.96
CA SER A 41 -10.18 9.78 17.34
C SER A 41 -8.90 10.49 17.80
N GLU A 42 -7.83 9.76 18.05
CA GLU A 42 -6.55 10.34 18.48
C GLU A 42 -5.72 10.85 17.28
N TYR A 43 -6.15 10.55 16.05
CA TYR A 43 -5.39 10.88 14.85
C TYR A 43 -6.16 11.86 13.97
N ALA A 44 -5.46 12.90 13.56
CA ALA A 44 -6.01 13.91 12.63
C ALA A 44 -6.06 13.39 11.19
N TYR A 45 -5.21 12.41 10.87
CA TYR A 45 -5.07 11.86 9.53
C TYR A 45 -4.74 10.38 9.62
N ILE A 46 -5.45 9.56 8.86
CA ILE A 46 -5.17 8.12 8.77
C ILE A 46 -5.08 7.74 7.29
N ALA A 47 -4.00 7.06 6.92
CA ALA A 47 -3.76 6.63 5.55
C ALA A 47 -3.28 5.19 5.52
N THR A 48 -3.46 4.54 4.38
CA THR A 48 -2.85 3.25 4.09
C THR A 48 -1.81 3.39 3.00
N THR A 49 -0.85 2.48 2.96
CA THR A 49 0.02 2.30 1.81
C THR A 49 -0.14 0.88 1.28
N GLN A 50 0.10 0.68 -0.01
CA GLN A 50 0.05 -0.65 -0.61
C GLN A 50 0.86 -0.73 -1.89
N ASP A 51 1.40 -1.91 -2.16
CA ASP A 51 1.96 -2.24 -3.46
C ASP A 51 0.83 -2.34 -4.48
N TRP A 52 1.05 -1.72 -5.64
CA TRP A 52 0.09 -1.74 -6.74
C TRP A 52 0.87 -1.84 -8.04
N HIS A 53 1.52 -3.02 -8.23
CA HIS A 53 2.41 -3.22 -9.35
C HIS A 53 1.65 -3.50 -10.63
N ILE A 54 1.96 -2.73 -11.67
CA ILE A 54 1.39 -2.91 -13.01
C ILE A 54 2.48 -3.51 -13.91
N GLU A 55 3.57 -2.80 -14.09
CA GLU A 55 4.77 -3.26 -14.81
C GLU A 55 6.02 -2.76 -14.08
N PRO A 56 6.41 -3.38 -12.97
CA PRO A 56 7.53 -2.91 -12.17
C PRO A 56 8.91 -3.32 -12.71
N GLY A 57 8.98 -3.84 -13.94
CA GLY A 57 10.23 -4.20 -14.57
C GLY A 57 10.93 -5.37 -13.89
N ALA A 58 12.24 -5.23 -13.70
CA ALA A 58 13.06 -6.29 -13.11
C ALA A 58 12.75 -6.58 -11.63
N HIS A 59 11.91 -5.79 -11.00
CA HIS A 59 11.44 -6.05 -9.63
C HIS A 59 10.74 -7.41 -9.53
N TRP A 60 10.03 -7.82 -10.56
CA TRP A 60 9.47 -9.16 -10.69
C TRP A 60 10.40 -10.05 -11.50
N SER A 61 10.65 -11.26 -11.03
CA SER A 61 11.49 -12.23 -11.74
C SER A 61 10.92 -13.64 -11.56
N ALA A 62 11.03 -14.45 -12.61
CA ALA A 62 10.73 -15.88 -12.54
C ALA A 62 11.79 -16.64 -11.74
N GLU A 63 12.98 -16.07 -11.60
CA GLU A 63 14.09 -16.62 -10.83
C GLU A 63 14.60 -15.56 -9.84
N PRO A 64 13.78 -15.21 -8.82
CA PRO A 64 14.12 -14.10 -7.93
C PRO A 64 15.31 -14.42 -7.03
N ASP A 65 16.12 -13.40 -6.75
CA ASP A 65 17.23 -13.52 -5.80
C ASP A 65 16.81 -13.17 -4.36
N PHE A 66 15.61 -12.64 -4.16
CA PHE A 66 15.07 -12.21 -2.87
C PHE A 66 15.92 -11.14 -2.18
N VAL A 67 16.63 -10.35 -2.96
CA VAL A 67 17.39 -9.19 -2.52
C VAL A 67 16.93 -7.97 -3.31
N ASP A 68 17.04 -8.02 -4.64
CA ASP A 68 16.63 -6.95 -5.54
C ASP A 68 15.45 -7.37 -6.44
N THR A 69 15.23 -8.68 -6.58
CA THR A 69 14.18 -9.24 -7.42
C THR A 69 13.30 -10.19 -6.62
N TRP A 70 12.03 -10.24 -6.99
CA TRP A 70 10.99 -10.93 -6.23
C TRP A 70 10.07 -11.69 -7.15
N PRO A 71 9.38 -12.73 -6.68
CA PRO A 71 8.32 -13.34 -7.46
C PRO A 71 7.20 -12.31 -7.69
N LYS A 72 6.39 -12.53 -8.70
CA LYS A 72 5.24 -11.65 -8.97
C LYS A 72 4.35 -11.58 -7.75
N HIS A 73 4.13 -10.38 -7.25
CA HIS A 73 3.35 -10.10 -6.04
C HIS A 73 2.70 -8.72 -6.16
N GLY A 74 1.69 -8.45 -5.35
CA GLY A 74 1.06 -7.14 -5.31
C GLY A 74 0.58 -6.63 -6.67
N ALA A 75 0.18 -7.53 -7.55
CA ALA A 75 -0.22 -7.18 -8.91
C ALA A 75 -1.54 -6.44 -8.90
N ALA A 76 -1.56 -5.22 -9.45
CA ALA A 76 -2.74 -4.37 -9.51
C ALA A 76 -3.92 -5.11 -10.12
N GLY A 77 -5.10 -4.93 -9.53
CA GLY A 77 -6.31 -5.59 -9.98
C GLY A 77 -6.50 -7.02 -9.48
N THR A 78 -5.56 -7.56 -8.71
CA THR A 78 -5.72 -8.88 -8.08
C THR A 78 -6.20 -8.74 -6.65
N LEU A 79 -6.85 -9.78 -6.14
CA LEU A 79 -7.33 -9.81 -4.76
C LEU A 79 -6.18 -9.65 -3.75
N ASN A 80 -5.02 -10.25 -4.04
CA ASN A 80 -3.88 -10.18 -3.13
C ASN A 80 -3.22 -8.80 -3.06
N ALA A 81 -3.42 -7.95 -4.06
CA ALA A 81 -2.94 -6.57 -4.04
C ALA A 81 -3.91 -5.62 -3.31
N GLU A 82 -5.13 -6.04 -3.05
CA GLU A 82 -6.06 -5.23 -2.28
C GLU A 82 -5.61 -5.12 -0.82
N LEU A 83 -6.16 -4.17 -0.10
CA LEU A 83 -5.99 -4.14 1.35
C LEU A 83 -6.62 -5.39 1.96
N HIS A 84 -6.02 -5.89 3.04
CA HIS A 84 -6.60 -7.01 3.79
C HIS A 84 -8.04 -6.68 4.19
N PRO A 85 -8.96 -7.66 4.17
CA PRO A 85 -10.37 -7.40 4.50
C PRO A 85 -10.60 -6.69 5.82
N ALA A 86 -9.79 -6.99 6.85
CA ALA A 86 -9.89 -6.33 8.15
C ALA A 86 -9.58 -4.83 8.06
N ILE A 87 -8.67 -4.44 7.16
CA ILE A 87 -8.32 -3.04 6.93
C ILE A 87 -9.36 -2.35 6.04
N LYS A 88 -9.85 -3.04 5.01
CA LYS A 88 -10.94 -2.50 4.18
C LYS A 88 -12.17 -2.14 5.00
N ALA A 89 -12.50 -2.95 5.98
CA ALA A 89 -13.65 -2.72 6.85
C ALA A 89 -13.54 -1.47 7.71
N LEU A 90 -12.35 -0.89 7.85
CA LEU A 90 -12.12 0.33 8.61
C LEU A 90 -12.60 1.59 7.88
N ASN A 91 -12.83 1.51 6.58
CA ASN A 91 -13.25 2.65 5.73
C ASN A 91 -12.31 3.86 5.87
N ILE A 92 -11.01 3.61 5.79
CA ILE A 92 -10.00 4.66 5.76
C ILE A 92 -10.14 5.44 4.44
N GLU A 93 -10.02 6.76 4.49
CA GLU A 93 -10.31 7.62 3.34
C GLU A 93 -9.12 7.83 2.40
N HIS A 94 -7.90 7.61 2.89
CA HIS A 94 -6.68 7.97 2.15
C HIS A 94 -5.83 6.73 1.88
N HIS A 95 -5.67 6.39 0.61
CA HIS A 95 -4.93 5.21 0.18
C HIS A 95 -3.82 5.62 -0.79
N PHE A 96 -2.58 5.27 -0.45
CA PHE A 96 -1.40 5.57 -1.27
C PHE A 96 -0.87 4.29 -1.88
N LYS A 97 -0.77 4.27 -3.20
CA LYS A 97 -0.32 3.11 -3.97
C LYS A 97 1.05 3.38 -4.57
N LYS A 98 1.92 2.40 -4.49
CA LYS A 98 3.31 2.53 -4.92
C LYS A 98 3.73 1.39 -5.84
N GLY A 99 4.82 1.62 -6.57
CA GLY A 99 5.44 0.59 -7.39
C GLY A 99 4.70 0.22 -8.66
N GLN A 100 3.87 1.10 -9.18
CA GLN A 100 3.11 0.81 -10.40
C GLN A 100 4.02 0.42 -11.56
N TYR A 101 5.12 1.16 -11.75
CA TYR A 101 6.06 0.96 -12.87
C TYR A 101 7.51 0.88 -12.44
N SER A 102 7.77 0.64 -11.17
CA SER A 102 9.12 0.52 -10.61
C SER A 102 9.10 -0.25 -9.31
N ALA A 103 10.26 -0.68 -8.83
CA ALA A 103 10.41 -1.09 -7.45
C ALA A 103 10.13 0.11 -6.55
N ALA A 104 9.42 -0.10 -5.45
CA ALA A 104 9.14 0.96 -4.48
C ALA A 104 9.03 0.34 -3.08
N TYR A 105 9.83 0.84 -2.16
CA TYR A 105 9.96 0.29 -0.82
C TYR A 105 9.44 1.21 0.27
N SER A 106 8.97 2.41 -0.09
CA SER A 106 8.47 3.38 0.86
C SER A 106 7.11 3.92 0.43
N GLY A 107 6.18 4.01 1.37
CA GLY A 107 4.89 4.64 1.12
C GLY A 107 5.01 6.11 0.70
N PHE A 108 6.14 6.75 1.00
CA PHE A 108 6.38 8.13 0.56
C PHE A 108 6.60 8.25 -0.95
N GLU A 109 6.85 7.13 -1.64
CA GLU A 109 6.92 7.08 -3.10
C GLU A 109 5.54 6.91 -3.74
N GLY A 110 4.51 6.64 -2.94
CA GLY A 110 3.17 6.37 -3.42
C GLY A 110 2.39 7.62 -3.80
N ILE A 111 1.39 7.41 -4.65
CA ILE A 111 0.42 8.44 -5.01
C ILE A 111 -0.94 8.08 -4.44
N GLU A 112 -1.73 9.08 -4.11
CA GLU A 112 -3.08 8.84 -3.61
C GLU A 112 -3.98 8.34 -4.75
N ASP A 113 -4.57 7.18 -4.56
CA ASP A 113 -5.58 6.62 -5.44
C ASP A 113 -6.56 5.81 -4.59
N ASN A 114 -7.76 6.32 -4.48
CA ASN A 114 -8.80 5.72 -3.65
C ASN A 114 -9.79 4.88 -4.47
N THR A 115 -9.46 4.57 -5.74
CA THR A 115 -10.40 3.96 -6.69
C THR A 115 -9.91 2.70 -7.38
N ASP A 116 -8.78 2.14 -6.99
CA ASP A 116 -8.23 0.90 -7.55
C ASP A 116 -8.06 0.90 -9.08
N ARG A 117 -7.66 2.03 -9.63
CA ARG A 117 -7.46 2.18 -11.07
C ARG A 117 -6.20 1.49 -11.56
N ILE A 118 -6.23 1.03 -12.80
CA ILE A 118 -5.03 0.59 -13.52
C ILE A 118 -4.58 1.78 -14.37
N GLN A 119 -3.63 2.53 -13.86
CA GLN A 119 -3.16 3.76 -14.50
C GLN A 119 -2.03 3.49 -15.48
N THR A 120 -1.91 4.32 -16.52
CA THR A 120 -0.73 4.31 -17.39
C THR A 120 0.47 4.90 -16.66
N ARG A 121 1.68 4.64 -17.19
CA ARG A 121 2.91 5.23 -16.64
C ARG A 121 2.80 6.76 -16.64
N GLU A 122 2.30 7.34 -17.71
CA GLU A 122 2.14 8.79 -17.86
C GLU A 122 1.19 9.37 -16.82
N GLU A 123 0.10 8.66 -16.53
CA GLU A 123 -0.86 9.09 -15.50
C GLU A 123 -0.22 9.08 -14.11
N VAL A 124 0.55 8.02 -13.80
CA VAL A 124 1.25 7.92 -12.50
C VAL A 124 2.27 9.05 -12.37
N GLU A 125 3.07 9.29 -13.40
CA GLU A 125 4.08 10.37 -13.40
C GLU A 125 3.42 11.75 -13.25
N ALA A 126 2.29 11.97 -13.91
CA ALA A 126 1.55 13.23 -13.80
C ALA A 126 1.05 13.47 -12.38
N GLU A 127 0.54 12.45 -11.71
CA GLU A 127 0.05 12.59 -10.34
C GLU A 127 1.19 12.78 -9.34
N GLN A 128 2.34 12.14 -9.56
CA GLN A 128 3.54 12.41 -8.75
C GLN A 128 3.99 13.86 -8.90
N SER A 129 4.05 14.36 -10.13
CA SER A 129 4.41 15.76 -10.42
C SER A 129 3.41 16.75 -9.85
N ALA A 130 2.12 16.38 -9.81
CA ALA A 130 1.08 17.19 -9.19
C ALA A 130 1.14 17.18 -7.66
N GLY A 131 2.00 16.35 -7.07
CA GLY A 131 2.20 16.29 -5.63
C GLY A 131 1.14 15.49 -4.87
N LYS A 132 0.45 14.56 -5.51
CA LYS A 132 -0.50 13.67 -4.83
C LYS A 132 0.23 12.59 -4.06
N THR A 133 1.17 12.97 -3.21
CA THR A 133 2.05 12.08 -2.48
C THR A 133 1.81 12.16 -0.98
N LEU A 134 2.18 11.11 -0.25
CA LEU A 134 1.98 11.04 1.19
C LEU A 134 2.71 12.18 1.94
N PRO A 135 3.96 12.54 1.62
CA PRO A 135 4.61 13.65 2.32
C PRO A 135 3.84 14.97 2.21
N LYS A 136 3.31 15.29 1.04
CA LYS A 136 2.52 16.52 0.87
C LYS A 136 1.18 16.44 1.59
N ALA A 137 0.53 15.27 1.55
CA ALA A 137 -0.72 15.07 2.28
C ALA A 137 -0.53 15.26 3.79
N LEU A 138 0.55 14.71 4.34
CA LEU A 138 0.87 14.85 5.76
C LEU A 138 1.15 16.31 6.15
N LYS A 139 1.80 17.08 5.30
CA LYS A 139 2.05 18.49 5.56
C LYS A 139 0.77 19.33 5.53
N ALA A 140 -0.21 18.93 4.73
CA ALA A 140 -1.49 19.63 4.62
C ALA A 140 -2.48 19.24 5.72
N ALA A 141 -2.24 18.14 6.40
CA ALA A 141 -3.16 17.60 7.40
C ALA A 141 -3.14 18.38 8.72
#